data_8bc4dfd0482cd60f575adc33b286c6ba
#
_entry.id   8bc4dfd0482cd60f575adc33b286c6ba
#
_cell.length_a   1.000
_cell.length_b   1.000
_cell.length_c   1.000
_cell.angle_alpha   90.00
_cell.angle_beta   90.00
_cell.angle_gamma   90.00
#
_symmetry.space_group_name_H-M   'P 1'
#
loop_
_entity.id
_entity.type
_entity.pdbx_description
1 polymer ?
#
loop_
_entity_poly.entity_id
_entity_poly.type
_entity_poly.pdbx_seq_one_letter_code
_entity_poly.pdbx_strand_id
1 'polypeptide(L)'
;FGASASKTAILRSDEASGNSDYAKPGMYGSSLNSSFYTIMQPFGLLYSTASQASYVIENVDKVTFPDEALKNAYKGEAYFWRAFVHYYLLISYRQVAPIRHAPESAADYVRVVEAPGAVWDFIIDDLENAKNLLPHKGYWKGVNVGRITAAAAAALKGKCYLYRSGIEPLYGESTKTYYDEAAAEFNEIIKGSYGGYSLVEYSWNFDVAHENNDESIFEMQFLGDVENASFNPGTATSGLAFDTRGLMLPGTGVGYEAVVHDWLYDAFVSSLDNDGKTDNRMFSTMIFNDLKAEIKLRKGQRLTGPGGYHFEDYYPKGDFSSVGNTRTYPYKAAVLKGLDLSMPMRNNDPTSLNGVGAGTKEYIYNQPRAHGVNWRYIRYADVLMMYAEAVVLGGKVGSLSAAQAFNKVRERSNMSTKGAITMEDIKSERILEFALEGHRFFDLLRWGDLASRFKSLEKSDPNFKKLISDTDYEGFTENKHEWLPIPIAELESNEYAKQNPGY
;
A
#
# COMPACT_ATOMS: atom_id res chain seq x y z
N PHE A 1 8.48 -7.39 -5.21
CA PHE A 1 7.10 -7.06 -5.62
C PHE A 1 6.43 -6.12 -4.63
N GLY A 2 6.38 -6.45 -3.34
CA GLY A 2 5.60 -5.71 -2.35
C GLY A 2 5.82 -4.20 -2.34
N ALA A 3 7.06 -3.76 -2.23
CA ALA A 3 7.41 -2.34 -2.23
C ALA A 3 7.04 -1.62 -3.54
N SER A 4 7.21 -2.26 -4.69
CA SER A 4 6.90 -1.65 -5.99
C SER A 4 5.40 -1.46 -6.20
N ALA A 5 4.57 -2.44 -5.82
CA ALA A 5 3.12 -2.34 -5.94
C ALA A 5 2.56 -1.22 -5.06
N SER A 6 3.02 -1.11 -3.81
CA SER A 6 2.57 -0.08 -2.88
C SER A 6 3.00 1.33 -3.33
N LYS A 7 4.24 1.49 -3.78
CA LYS A 7 4.71 2.77 -4.35
C LYS A 7 3.90 3.18 -5.57
N THR A 8 3.67 2.27 -6.49
CA THR A 8 2.85 2.56 -7.67
C THR A 8 1.42 2.94 -7.27
N ALA A 9 0.84 2.27 -6.28
CA ALA A 9 -0.50 2.60 -5.79
C ALA A 9 -0.56 3.99 -5.14
N ILE A 10 0.45 4.36 -4.31
CA ILE A 10 0.55 5.69 -3.70
C ILE A 10 0.71 6.76 -4.77
N LEU A 11 1.67 6.58 -5.69
CA LEU A 11 2.02 7.59 -6.68
C LEU A 11 1.03 7.69 -7.86
N ARG A 12 0.14 6.71 -8.02
CA ARG A 12 -1.01 6.79 -8.93
C ARG A 12 -2.24 7.41 -8.26
N SER A 13 -2.25 7.51 -6.93
CA SER A 13 -3.37 8.12 -6.22
C SER A 13 -3.32 9.65 -6.26
N ASP A 14 -4.31 10.25 -5.65
CA ASP A 14 -4.38 11.69 -5.45
C ASP A 14 -3.59 12.17 -4.21
N GLU A 15 -2.87 11.27 -3.51
CA GLU A 15 -2.20 11.59 -2.24
C GLU A 15 -0.81 12.19 -2.41
N ALA A 16 -0.03 11.69 -3.35
CA ALA A 16 1.35 12.08 -3.54
C ALA A 16 1.79 12.01 -5.00
N SER A 17 2.83 12.75 -5.32
CA SER A 17 3.53 12.66 -6.60
C SER A 17 5.04 12.68 -6.40
N GLY A 18 5.77 12.28 -7.43
CA GLY A 18 7.22 12.18 -7.38
C GLY A 18 7.88 12.49 -8.73
N ASN A 19 9.22 12.44 -8.72
CA ASN A 19 10.05 12.75 -9.90
C ASN A 19 10.79 11.54 -10.45
N SER A 20 10.49 10.34 -9.98
CA SER A 20 11.15 9.11 -10.43
C SER A 20 10.34 8.37 -11.50
N ASP A 21 10.96 7.39 -12.15
CA ASP A 21 10.24 6.49 -13.04
C ASP A 21 9.12 5.71 -12.35
N TYR A 22 9.19 5.52 -11.04
CA TYR A 22 8.10 4.92 -10.25
C TYR A 22 6.87 5.84 -10.12
N ALA A 23 7.05 7.15 -10.31
CA ALA A 23 5.95 8.12 -10.28
C ALA A 23 5.29 8.30 -11.65
N LYS A 24 5.97 7.95 -12.74
CA LYS A 24 5.45 8.12 -14.10
C LYS A 24 4.07 7.50 -14.35
N PRO A 25 3.73 6.31 -13.79
CA PRO A 25 2.36 5.80 -13.91
C PRO A 25 1.29 6.72 -13.34
N GLY A 26 1.61 7.53 -12.34
CA GLY A 26 0.70 8.55 -11.77
C GLY A 26 0.64 9.86 -12.54
N MET A 27 1.49 10.05 -13.53
CA MET A 27 1.46 11.23 -14.41
C MET A 27 0.42 11.10 -15.52
N TYR A 28 -0.08 9.88 -15.79
CA TYR A 28 -1.09 9.58 -16.81
C TYR A 28 -0.75 10.09 -18.22
N GLY A 29 0.55 10.19 -18.52
CA GLY A 29 1.08 10.66 -19.79
C GLY A 29 1.63 9.55 -20.68
N SER A 30 2.36 9.94 -21.72
CA SER A 30 2.94 9.06 -22.73
C SER A 30 3.88 7.97 -22.16
N SER A 31 4.46 8.20 -20.99
CA SER A 31 5.28 7.23 -20.27
C SER A 31 4.50 6.04 -19.72
N LEU A 32 3.17 6.15 -19.57
CA LEU A 32 2.31 5.05 -19.13
C LEU A 32 1.94 4.18 -20.35
N ASN A 33 2.86 3.27 -20.72
CA ASN A 33 2.72 2.41 -21.90
C ASN A 33 3.19 0.97 -21.63
N SER A 34 2.90 0.07 -22.56
CA SER A 34 3.16 -1.39 -22.46
C SER A 34 4.64 -1.77 -22.36
N SER A 35 5.55 -0.88 -22.77
CA SER A 35 6.99 -1.14 -22.78
C SER A 35 7.70 -0.55 -21.57
N PHE A 36 6.99 0.17 -20.70
CA PHE A 36 7.61 0.83 -19.56
C PHE A 36 7.95 -0.17 -18.46
N TYR A 37 9.21 -0.22 -18.04
CA TYR A 37 9.71 -1.28 -17.16
C TYR A 37 9.02 -1.31 -15.77
N THR A 38 8.55 -0.18 -15.24
CA THR A 38 7.82 -0.12 -13.97
C THR A 38 6.43 -0.75 -14.05
N ILE A 39 5.93 -1.01 -15.25
CA ILE A 39 4.70 -1.74 -15.55
C ILE A 39 5.00 -3.22 -15.78
N MET A 40 6.03 -3.51 -16.60
CA MET A 40 6.38 -4.88 -17.01
C MET A 40 6.92 -5.71 -15.85
N GLN A 41 7.83 -5.13 -15.04
CA GLN A 41 8.51 -5.88 -13.98
C GLN A 41 7.55 -6.40 -12.90
N PRO A 42 6.63 -5.59 -12.32
CA PRO A 42 5.64 -6.09 -11.36
C PRO A 42 4.75 -7.18 -11.94
N PHE A 43 4.29 -7.05 -13.19
CA PHE A 43 3.48 -8.04 -13.88
C PHE A 43 4.18 -9.40 -13.95
N GLY A 44 5.42 -9.43 -14.45
CA GLY A 44 6.21 -10.66 -14.53
C GLY A 44 6.49 -11.31 -13.18
N LEU A 45 6.79 -10.51 -12.14
CA LEU A 45 7.01 -11.01 -10.78
C LEU A 45 5.76 -11.62 -10.16
N LEU A 46 4.57 -11.05 -10.42
CA LEU A 46 3.30 -11.60 -9.96
C LEU A 46 3.05 -12.99 -10.56
N TYR A 47 3.21 -13.14 -11.87
CA TYR A 47 3.04 -14.42 -12.55
C TYR A 47 4.10 -15.45 -12.16
N SER A 48 5.35 -15.05 -11.96
CA SER A 48 6.40 -15.92 -11.44
C SER A 48 6.04 -16.46 -10.05
N THR A 49 5.55 -15.60 -9.16
CA THR A 49 5.10 -16.00 -7.81
C THR A 49 3.91 -16.96 -7.88
N ALA A 50 2.94 -16.71 -8.78
CA ALA A 50 1.80 -17.60 -8.98
C ALA A 50 2.24 -19.01 -9.44
N SER A 51 3.21 -19.08 -10.36
CA SER A 51 3.77 -20.35 -10.84
C SER A 51 4.45 -21.12 -9.72
N GLN A 52 5.28 -20.45 -8.91
CA GLN A 52 5.96 -21.05 -7.76
C GLN A 52 4.97 -21.55 -6.71
N ALA A 53 3.93 -20.76 -6.42
CA ALA A 53 2.88 -21.15 -5.48
C ALA A 53 2.11 -22.37 -5.97
N SER A 54 1.76 -22.42 -7.26
CA SER A 54 1.11 -23.60 -7.87
C SER A 54 2.00 -24.84 -7.77
N TYR A 55 3.30 -24.69 -8.02
CA TYR A 55 4.24 -25.80 -7.85
C TYR A 55 4.26 -26.35 -6.42
N VAL A 56 4.26 -25.47 -5.41
CA VAL A 56 4.20 -25.92 -3.99
C VAL A 56 2.89 -26.63 -3.71
N ILE A 57 1.75 -26.08 -4.13
CA ILE A 57 0.43 -26.69 -3.91
C ILE A 57 0.37 -28.13 -4.44
N GLU A 58 0.92 -28.38 -5.63
CA GLU A 58 0.88 -29.70 -6.30
C GLU A 58 1.91 -30.70 -5.78
N ASN A 59 2.97 -30.23 -5.14
CA ASN A 59 4.10 -31.09 -4.78
C ASN A 59 4.35 -31.22 -3.27
N VAL A 60 3.80 -30.33 -2.43
CA VAL A 60 4.08 -30.34 -0.99
C VAL A 60 3.65 -31.64 -0.31
N ASP A 61 2.58 -32.30 -0.80
CA ASP A 61 2.11 -33.58 -0.27
C ASP A 61 3.05 -34.75 -0.57
N LYS A 62 3.99 -34.59 -1.49
CA LYS A 62 5.04 -35.58 -1.82
C LYS A 62 6.24 -35.48 -0.89
N VAL A 63 6.30 -34.43 -0.05
CA VAL A 63 7.41 -34.18 0.88
C VAL A 63 7.06 -34.70 2.27
N THR A 64 8.01 -35.38 2.93
CA THR A 64 7.86 -35.81 4.32
C THR A 64 8.12 -34.62 5.26
N PHE A 65 7.15 -34.34 6.11
CA PHE A 65 7.25 -33.30 7.14
C PHE A 65 7.31 -33.89 8.53
N PRO A 66 7.92 -33.20 9.51
CA PRO A 66 7.92 -33.63 10.91
C PRO A 66 6.51 -33.77 11.50
N ASP A 67 5.60 -32.88 11.08
CA ASP A 67 4.20 -32.91 11.47
C ASP A 67 3.30 -32.36 10.34
N GLU A 68 2.05 -32.82 10.33
CA GLU A 68 1.05 -32.50 9.33
C GLU A 68 0.62 -31.03 9.40
N ALA A 69 0.63 -30.42 10.60
CA ALA A 69 0.24 -29.03 10.76
C ALA A 69 1.24 -28.08 10.06
N LEU A 70 2.53 -28.40 10.12
CA LEU A 70 3.56 -27.65 9.42
C LEU A 70 3.41 -27.77 7.88
N LYS A 71 3.14 -29.00 7.38
CA LYS A 71 2.87 -29.23 5.96
C LYS A 71 1.65 -28.41 5.49
N ASN A 72 0.56 -28.47 6.25
CA ASN A 72 -0.66 -27.73 5.96
C ASN A 72 -0.40 -26.22 5.98
N ALA A 73 0.40 -25.72 6.92
CA ALA A 73 0.77 -24.31 6.98
C ALA A 73 1.51 -23.85 5.71
N TYR A 74 2.49 -24.62 5.21
CA TYR A 74 3.19 -24.29 3.97
C TYR A 74 2.28 -24.38 2.73
N LYS A 75 1.38 -25.36 2.68
CA LYS A 75 0.37 -25.45 1.62
C LYS A 75 -0.58 -24.26 1.66
N GLY A 76 -1.02 -23.87 2.85
CA GLY A 76 -1.88 -22.72 3.08
C GLY A 76 -1.21 -21.40 2.66
N GLU A 77 0.08 -21.23 2.96
CA GLU A 77 0.84 -20.07 2.48
C GLU A 77 0.92 -20.03 0.95
N ALA A 78 1.11 -21.17 0.29
CA ALA A 78 1.15 -21.20 -1.18
C ALA A 78 -0.21 -20.81 -1.79
N TYR A 79 -1.34 -21.29 -1.23
CA TYR A 79 -2.67 -20.84 -1.64
C TYR A 79 -2.85 -19.34 -1.41
N PHE A 80 -2.44 -18.81 -0.25
CA PHE A 80 -2.51 -17.37 0.04
C PHE A 80 -1.72 -16.55 -0.96
N TRP A 81 -0.46 -16.93 -1.25
CA TRP A 81 0.38 -16.20 -2.19
C TRP A 81 -0.17 -16.24 -3.61
N ARG A 82 -0.72 -17.38 -4.05
CA ARG A 82 -1.35 -17.47 -5.38
C ARG A 82 -2.56 -16.55 -5.48
N ALA A 83 -3.42 -16.55 -4.47
CA ALA A 83 -4.55 -15.63 -4.39
C ALA A 83 -4.13 -14.16 -4.36
N PHE A 84 -3.15 -13.82 -3.51
CA PHE A 84 -2.67 -12.46 -3.34
C PHE A 84 -2.12 -11.85 -4.64
N VAL A 85 -1.32 -12.60 -5.39
CA VAL A 85 -0.77 -12.10 -6.63
C VAL A 85 -1.82 -11.99 -7.74
N HIS A 86 -2.79 -12.92 -7.80
CA HIS A 86 -3.90 -12.81 -8.75
C HIS A 86 -4.85 -11.65 -8.40
N TYR A 87 -5.06 -11.39 -7.10
CA TYR A 87 -5.78 -10.19 -6.66
C TYR A 87 -5.10 -8.92 -7.19
N TYR A 88 -3.78 -8.78 -7.04
CA TYR A 88 -3.06 -7.62 -7.56
C TYR A 88 -3.04 -7.55 -9.09
N LEU A 89 -2.91 -8.68 -9.79
CA LEU A 89 -3.06 -8.71 -11.25
C LEU A 89 -4.44 -8.18 -11.67
N LEU A 90 -5.49 -8.66 -11.02
CA LEU A 90 -6.86 -8.30 -11.39
C LEU A 90 -7.18 -6.83 -11.12
N ILE A 91 -6.83 -6.30 -9.93
CA ILE A 91 -7.12 -4.90 -9.59
C ILE A 91 -6.19 -3.88 -10.26
N SER A 92 -5.06 -4.33 -10.82
CA SER A 92 -4.10 -3.43 -11.48
C SER A 92 -4.18 -3.51 -13.00
N TYR A 93 -4.32 -4.71 -13.57
CA TYR A 93 -4.25 -4.94 -15.01
C TYR A 93 -5.56 -5.45 -15.62
N ARG A 94 -6.50 -5.94 -14.83
CA ARG A 94 -7.80 -6.47 -15.21
C ARG A 94 -7.78 -7.69 -16.11
N GLN A 95 -6.95 -7.72 -17.16
CA GLN A 95 -6.76 -8.84 -18.06
C GLN A 95 -5.88 -9.90 -17.40
N VAL A 96 -6.47 -10.99 -16.94
CA VAL A 96 -5.75 -12.03 -16.17
C VAL A 96 -5.97 -13.40 -16.79
N ALA A 97 -4.86 -14.08 -17.08
CA ALA A 97 -4.82 -15.50 -17.42
C ALA A 97 -4.35 -16.29 -16.17
N PRO A 98 -5.26 -16.83 -15.35
CA PRO A 98 -4.90 -17.36 -14.04
C PRO A 98 -4.02 -18.60 -14.13
N ILE A 99 -3.00 -18.69 -13.25
CA ILE A 99 -2.14 -19.85 -13.11
C ILE A 99 -2.77 -20.82 -12.12
N ARG A 100 -3.53 -21.78 -12.63
CA ARG A 100 -4.20 -22.80 -11.83
C ARG A 100 -3.29 -23.99 -11.51
N HIS A 101 -2.35 -24.26 -12.42
CA HIS A 101 -1.38 -25.36 -12.36
C HIS A 101 0.03 -24.85 -12.56
N ALA A 102 1.00 -25.56 -11.99
CA ALA A 102 2.41 -25.27 -12.26
C ALA A 102 2.73 -25.48 -13.75
N PRO A 103 3.37 -24.51 -14.44
CA PRO A 103 3.78 -24.71 -15.82
C PRO A 103 4.84 -25.82 -15.92
N GLU A 104 4.65 -26.79 -16.80
CA GLU A 104 5.60 -27.87 -17.07
C GLU A 104 6.41 -27.66 -18.34
N SER A 105 5.89 -26.81 -19.23
CA SER A 105 6.49 -26.51 -20.53
C SER A 105 6.27 -25.05 -20.95
N ALA A 106 6.98 -24.60 -21.99
CA ALA A 106 6.78 -23.27 -22.57
C ALA A 106 5.35 -23.04 -23.09
N ALA A 107 4.66 -24.10 -23.54
CA ALA A 107 3.29 -24.01 -24.03
C ALA A 107 2.29 -23.63 -22.92
N ASP A 108 2.59 -23.95 -21.66
CA ASP A 108 1.70 -23.67 -20.53
C ASP A 108 1.67 -22.18 -20.14
N TYR A 109 2.55 -21.37 -20.75
CA TYR A 109 2.52 -19.91 -20.58
C TYR A 109 1.54 -19.22 -21.55
N VAL A 110 1.04 -19.91 -22.58
CA VAL A 110 -0.04 -19.42 -23.43
C VAL A 110 -1.38 -19.81 -22.81
N ARG A 111 -2.01 -18.88 -22.12
CA ARG A 111 -3.22 -19.14 -21.33
C ARG A 111 -4.38 -18.22 -21.71
N VAL A 112 -5.59 -18.74 -21.63
CA VAL A 112 -6.81 -17.97 -21.86
C VAL A 112 -6.97 -16.92 -20.76
N VAL A 113 -7.18 -15.67 -21.17
CA VAL A 113 -7.61 -14.59 -20.28
C VAL A 113 -9.05 -14.86 -19.88
N GLU A 114 -9.31 -14.97 -18.60
CA GLU A 114 -10.64 -15.28 -18.07
C GLU A 114 -11.43 -13.99 -17.77
N ALA A 115 -12.77 -14.13 -17.75
CA ALA A 115 -13.62 -13.04 -17.29
C ALA A 115 -13.31 -12.68 -15.83
N PRO A 116 -13.31 -11.38 -15.44
CA PRO A 116 -12.96 -10.95 -14.09
C PRO A 116 -13.71 -11.69 -12.98
N GLY A 117 -15.00 -11.99 -13.17
CA GLY A 117 -15.80 -12.76 -12.22
C GLY A 117 -15.23 -14.15 -11.93
N ALA A 118 -14.75 -14.87 -12.96
CA ALA A 118 -14.13 -16.19 -12.80
C ALA A 118 -12.76 -16.09 -12.09
N VAL A 119 -12.04 -15.00 -12.32
CA VAL A 119 -10.77 -14.74 -11.60
C VAL A 119 -11.04 -14.41 -10.14
N TRP A 120 -12.08 -13.64 -9.82
CA TRP A 120 -12.51 -13.41 -8.44
C TRP A 120 -12.88 -14.70 -7.73
N ASP A 121 -13.65 -15.59 -8.37
CA ASP A 121 -14.01 -16.90 -7.81
C ASP A 121 -12.76 -17.73 -7.50
N PHE A 122 -11.81 -17.78 -8.43
CA PHE A 122 -10.55 -18.47 -8.23
C PHE A 122 -9.73 -17.92 -7.04
N ILE A 123 -9.63 -16.59 -6.90
CA ILE A 123 -8.94 -15.94 -5.79
C ILE A 123 -9.63 -16.30 -4.45
N ILE A 124 -10.96 -16.24 -4.42
CA ILE A 124 -11.77 -16.52 -3.22
C ILE A 124 -11.64 -17.98 -2.80
N ASP A 125 -11.63 -18.91 -3.75
CA ASP A 125 -11.44 -20.34 -3.49
C ASP A 125 -10.04 -20.63 -2.92
N ASP A 126 -9.00 -20.02 -3.47
CA ASP A 126 -7.65 -20.14 -2.93
C ASP A 126 -7.54 -19.55 -1.51
N LEU A 127 -8.21 -18.44 -1.23
CA LEU A 127 -8.23 -17.85 0.11
C LEU A 127 -9.02 -18.70 1.11
N GLU A 128 -10.08 -19.38 0.68
CA GLU A 128 -10.78 -20.35 1.53
C GLU A 128 -9.88 -21.54 1.87
N ASN A 129 -9.18 -22.10 0.87
CA ASN A 129 -8.20 -23.17 1.11
C ASN A 129 -7.08 -22.70 2.03
N ALA A 130 -6.54 -21.51 1.82
CA ALA A 130 -5.51 -20.91 2.67
C ALA A 130 -6.01 -20.78 4.11
N LYS A 131 -7.18 -20.19 4.32
CA LYS A 131 -7.80 -19.98 5.63
C LYS A 131 -7.94 -21.28 6.44
N ASN A 132 -8.32 -22.35 5.76
CA ASN A 132 -8.54 -23.65 6.40
C ASN A 132 -7.24 -24.41 6.74
N LEU A 133 -6.14 -24.11 6.06
CA LEU A 133 -4.85 -24.78 6.23
C LEU A 133 -3.87 -23.98 7.11
N LEU A 134 -4.01 -22.65 7.13
CA LEU A 134 -3.09 -21.77 7.83
C LEU A 134 -3.31 -21.78 9.34
N PRO A 135 -2.25 -21.63 10.13
CA PRO A 135 -2.36 -21.51 11.58
C PRO A 135 -2.93 -20.17 12.01
N HIS A 136 -3.41 -20.11 13.25
CA HIS A 136 -3.86 -18.89 13.90
C HIS A 136 -2.70 -18.05 14.40
N LYS A 137 -2.97 -16.76 14.74
CA LYS A 137 -2.02 -15.86 15.38
C LYS A 137 -1.34 -16.53 16.57
N GLY A 138 -0.03 -16.36 16.67
CA GLY A 138 0.77 -16.90 17.77
C GLY A 138 1.32 -18.31 17.55
N TYR A 139 0.99 -18.99 16.44
CA TYR A 139 1.63 -20.27 16.07
C TYR A 139 3.11 -20.08 15.69
N TRP A 140 3.39 -19.11 14.82
CA TRP A 140 4.73 -18.82 14.36
C TRP A 140 5.59 -18.19 15.45
N LYS A 141 6.80 -18.69 15.66
CA LYS A 141 7.73 -18.25 16.72
C LYS A 141 9.13 -18.02 16.17
N GLY A 142 9.92 -17.23 16.88
CA GLY A 142 11.31 -16.94 16.52
C GLY A 142 11.43 -16.38 15.11
N VAL A 143 12.29 -16.95 14.30
CA VAL A 143 12.55 -16.53 12.92
C VAL A 143 11.36 -16.70 11.96
N ASN A 144 10.30 -17.37 12.39
CA ASN A 144 9.09 -17.55 11.60
C ASN A 144 7.98 -16.54 11.95
N VAL A 145 8.21 -15.62 12.88
CA VAL A 145 7.26 -14.52 13.16
C VAL A 145 7.08 -13.71 11.89
N GLY A 146 5.84 -13.30 11.59
CA GLY A 146 5.49 -12.57 10.38
C GLY A 146 5.06 -13.45 9.18
N ARG A 147 5.14 -14.79 9.30
CA ARG A 147 4.56 -15.69 8.30
C ARG A 147 3.03 -15.64 8.31
N ILE A 148 2.44 -16.05 7.19
CA ILE A 148 1.00 -15.93 6.95
C ILE A 148 0.17 -16.72 7.96
N THR A 149 -0.95 -16.14 8.38
CA THR A 149 -1.93 -16.74 9.29
C THR A 149 -3.32 -16.82 8.65
N ALA A 150 -4.20 -17.63 9.23
CA ALA A 150 -5.60 -17.74 8.79
C ALA A 150 -6.32 -16.37 8.80
N ALA A 151 -5.97 -15.48 9.73
CA ALA A 151 -6.52 -14.12 9.78
C ALA A 151 -6.15 -13.30 8.54
N ALA A 152 -4.94 -13.45 8.01
CA ALA A 152 -4.52 -12.77 6.79
C ALA A 152 -5.34 -13.24 5.58
N ALA A 153 -5.60 -14.55 5.48
CA ALA A 153 -6.44 -15.12 4.43
C ALA A 153 -7.90 -14.67 4.54
N ALA A 154 -8.48 -14.67 5.74
CA ALA A 154 -9.82 -14.17 5.99
C ALA A 154 -9.95 -12.67 5.68
N ALA A 155 -8.97 -11.85 6.10
CA ALA A 155 -8.98 -10.41 5.85
C ALA A 155 -8.89 -10.10 4.35
N LEU A 156 -8.00 -10.79 3.61
CA LEU A 156 -7.89 -10.61 2.17
C LEU A 156 -9.14 -11.10 1.45
N LYS A 157 -9.75 -12.21 1.89
CA LYS A 157 -11.00 -12.73 1.32
C LYS A 157 -12.15 -11.74 1.51
N GLY A 158 -12.33 -11.19 2.70
CA GLY A 158 -13.31 -10.13 2.96
C GLY A 158 -13.06 -8.90 2.09
N LYS A 159 -11.80 -8.51 1.92
CA LYS A 159 -11.39 -7.42 1.02
C LYS A 159 -11.74 -7.73 -0.44
N CYS A 160 -11.51 -8.95 -0.92
CA CYS A 160 -11.91 -9.37 -2.27
C CYS A 160 -13.42 -9.25 -2.50
N TYR A 161 -14.25 -9.70 -1.55
CA TYR A 161 -15.70 -9.54 -1.64
C TYR A 161 -16.13 -8.08 -1.70
N LEU A 162 -15.54 -7.22 -0.85
CA LEU A 162 -15.84 -5.79 -0.83
C LEU A 162 -15.42 -5.10 -2.15
N TYR A 163 -14.23 -5.40 -2.65
CA TYR A 163 -13.69 -4.83 -3.89
C TYR A 163 -14.47 -5.31 -5.11
N ARG A 164 -14.78 -6.60 -5.19
CA ARG A 164 -15.62 -7.17 -6.24
C ARG A 164 -16.97 -6.48 -6.31
N SER A 165 -17.62 -6.29 -5.16
CA SER A 165 -18.93 -5.62 -5.05
C SER A 165 -18.92 -4.17 -5.54
N GLY A 166 -17.78 -3.48 -5.41
CA GLY A 166 -17.64 -2.11 -5.90
C GLY A 166 -17.23 -2.06 -7.38
N ILE A 167 -16.35 -2.95 -7.84
CA ILE A 167 -15.76 -2.88 -9.19
C ILE A 167 -16.66 -3.48 -10.26
N GLU A 168 -17.18 -4.70 -10.09
CA GLU A 168 -17.97 -5.39 -11.12
C GLU A 168 -19.19 -4.58 -11.63
N PRO A 169 -19.98 -3.90 -10.76
CA PRO A 169 -21.09 -3.08 -11.23
C PRO A 169 -20.69 -1.88 -12.08
N LEU A 170 -19.56 -1.25 -11.76
CA LEU A 170 -19.06 -0.08 -12.49
C LEU A 170 -18.71 -0.40 -13.95
N TYR A 171 -18.29 -1.63 -14.22
CA TYR A 171 -17.89 -2.08 -15.56
C TYR A 171 -18.92 -2.99 -16.24
N GLY A 172 -20.15 -3.08 -15.66
CA GLY A 172 -21.24 -3.84 -16.24
C GLY A 172 -21.03 -5.35 -16.23
N GLU A 173 -20.18 -5.88 -15.36
CA GLU A 173 -19.83 -7.31 -15.30
C GLU A 173 -20.84 -8.09 -14.44
N SER A 174 -21.26 -7.53 -13.33
CA SER A 174 -22.25 -8.09 -12.43
C SER A 174 -22.88 -7.01 -11.58
N THR A 175 -24.17 -7.17 -11.26
CA THR A 175 -24.85 -6.33 -10.25
C THR A 175 -24.90 -6.98 -8.88
N LYS A 176 -24.37 -8.20 -8.74
CA LYS A 176 -24.31 -8.93 -7.48
C LYS A 176 -23.32 -8.25 -6.54
N THR A 177 -23.74 -8.07 -5.29
CA THR A 177 -22.91 -7.57 -4.22
C THR A 177 -22.65 -8.68 -3.19
N TYR A 178 -21.52 -8.60 -2.48
CA TYR A 178 -21.05 -9.61 -1.54
C TYR A 178 -20.76 -8.95 -0.17
N TYR A 179 -21.59 -7.96 0.21
CA TYR A 179 -21.37 -7.22 1.47
C TYR A 179 -21.62 -8.09 2.71
N ASP A 180 -22.54 -9.08 2.62
CA ASP A 180 -22.76 -10.05 3.69
C ASP A 180 -21.55 -10.92 3.91
N GLU A 181 -20.98 -11.45 2.83
CA GLU A 181 -19.78 -12.29 2.84
C GLU A 181 -18.56 -11.51 3.36
N ALA A 182 -18.38 -10.27 2.89
CA ALA A 182 -17.31 -9.39 3.36
C ALA A 182 -17.44 -9.13 4.86
N ALA A 183 -18.62 -8.71 5.32
CA ALA A 183 -18.88 -8.46 6.73
C ALA A 183 -18.66 -9.71 7.60
N ALA A 184 -19.04 -10.89 7.12
CA ALA A 184 -18.84 -12.15 7.82
C ALA A 184 -17.35 -12.48 8.03
N GLU A 185 -16.52 -12.38 6.97
CA GLU A 185 -15.07 -12.65 7.09
C GLU A 185 -14.39 -11.67 8.06
N PHE A 186 -14.70 -10.38 7.98
CA PHE A 186 -14.14 -9.40 8.92
C PHE A 186 -14.62 -9.61 10.35
N ASN A 187 -15.90 -9.99 10.53
CA ASN A 187 -16.46 -10.25 11.85
C ASN A 187 -15.77 -11.43 12.55
N GLU A 188 -15.35 -12.48 11.82
CA GLU A 188 -14.59 -13.59 12.41
C GLU A 188 -13.25 -13.10 13.00
N ILE A 189 -12.57 -12.16 12.35
CA ILE A 189 -11.34 -11.55 12.87
C ILE A 189 -11.66 -10.69 14.11
N ILE A 190 -12.71 -9.87 14.03
CA ILE A 190 -13.15 -8.99 15.14
C ILE A 190 -13.51 -9.80 16.40
N LYS A 191 -14.13 -10.96 16.24
CA LYS A 191 -14.45 -11.88 17.35
C LYS A 191 -13.22 -12.59 17.93
N GLY A 192 -12.09 -12.57 17.24
CA GLY A 192 -10.88 -13.26 17.65
C GLY A 192 -10.83 -14.74 17.25
N SER A 193 -11.60 -15.18 16.24
CA SER A 193 -11.63 -16.59 15.79
C SER A 193 -10.26 -17.12 15.34
N TYR A 194 -9.38 -16.22 14.90
CA TYR A 194 -8.01 -16.53 14.44
C TYR A 194 -6.91 -16.04 15.40
N GLY A 195 -7.29 -15.73 16.66
CA GLY A 195 -6.45 -15.05 17.64
C GLY A 195 -6.84 -13.57 17.79
N GLY A 196 -6.48 -12.97 18.93
CA GLY A 196 -6.84 -11.59 19.25
C GLY A 196 -5.99 -10.57 18.47
N TYR A 197 -6.67 -9.58 17.90
CA TYR A 197 -6.05 -8.39 17.32
C TYR A 197 -6.57 -7.14 18.04
N SER A 198 -5.75 -6.12 18.15
CA SER A 198 -6.13 -4.86 18.78
C SER A 198 -5.42 -3.70 18.11
N LEU A 199 -6.04 -2.52 18.17
CA LEU A 199 -5.38 -1.29 17.75
C LEU A 199 -4.22 -0.97 18.70
N VAL A 200 -3.11 -0.55 18.16
CA VAL A 200 -1.93 -0.08 18.90
C VAL A 200 -1.80 1.43 18.74
N GLU A 201 -0.82 2.03 19.40
CA GLU A 201 -0.42 3.42 19.09
C GLU A 201 -0.16 3.56 17.58
N TYR A 202 -0.74 4.58 16.96
CA TYR A 202 -0.71 4.72 15.49
C TYR A 202 0.69 4.68 14.90
N SER A 203 1.62 5.37 15.55
CA SER A 203 3.03 5.45 15.13
C SER A 203 3.74 4.10 15.10
N TRP A 204 3.33 3.16 15.94
CA TRP A 204 3.93 1.82 16.00
C TRP A 204 3.74 1.01 14.70
N ASN A 205 2.73 1.37 13.92
CA ASN A 205 2.51 0.72 12.62
C ASN A 205 3.58 1.08 11.57
N PHE A 206 4.43 2.07 11.84
CA PHE A 206 5.43 2.57 10.89
C PHE A 206 6.85 2.60 11.49
N ASP A 207 7.07 1.85 12.56
CA ASP A 207 8.30 1.81 13.32
C ASP A 207 8.89 0.38 13.30
N VAL A 208 10.17 0.27 13.00
CA VAL A 208 10.96 -0.99 12.99
C VAL A 208 10.91 -1.69 14.36
N ALA A 209 10.90 -0.92 15.45
CA ALA A 209 10.88 -1.48 16.80
C ALA A 209 9.56 -2.17 17.17
N HIS A 210 8.50 -1.93 16.39
CA HIS A 210 7.14 -2.41 16.67
C HIS A 210 6.55 -3.26 15.52
N GLU A 211 7.40 -3.94 14.76
CA GLU A 211 6.96 -4.83 13.71
C GLU A 211 6.20 -6.05 14.25
N ASN A 212 5.30 -6.59 13.43
CA ASN A 212 4.44 -7.73 13.80
C ASN A 212 3.67 -7.51 15.11
N ASN A 213 3.27 -6.27 15.39
CA ASN A 213 2.51 -5.88 16.58
C ASN A 213 1.07 -6.43 16.57
N ASP A 214 0.29 -6.12 17.61
CA ASP A 214 -1.07 -6.64 17.77
C ASP A 214 -2.08 -6.13 16.73
N GLU A 215 -1.79 -5.05 16.03
CA GLU A 215 -2.61 -4.55 14.92
C GLU A 215 -2.25 -5.21 13.58
N SER A 216 -1.05 -5.77 13.45
CA SER A 216 -0.58 -6.36 12.21
C SER A 216 -1.26 -7.70 11.90
N ILE A 217 -1.96 -7.75 10.75
CA ILE A 217 -2.59 -8.97 10.23
C ILE A 217 -1.73 -9.56 9.12
N PHE A 218 -1.21 -8.71 8.23
CA PHE A 218 -0.30 -9.12 7.17
C PHE A 218 0.72 -8.02 6.86
N GLU A 219 1.97 -8.34 7.09
CA GLU A 219 3.13 -7.49 6.76
C GLU A 219 4.06 -8.21 5.80
N MET A 220 4.58 -7.46 4.83
CA MET A 220 5.73 -7.91 4.05
C MET A 220 6.99 -7.69 4.88
N GLN A 221 7.70 -8.79 5.18
CA GLN A 221 8.88 -8.76 6.04
C GLN A 221 10.10 -8.30 5.27
N PHE A 222 10.85 -7.33 5.82
CA PHE A 222 12.09 -6.83 5.27
C PHE A 222 13.22 -6.90 6.30
N LEU A 223 14.47 -6.99 5.82
CA LEU A 223 15.66 -7.00 6.67
C LEU A 223 16.37 -5.65 6.61
N GLY A 224 16.57 -5.01 7.76
CA GLY A 224 17.20 -3.70 7.88
C GLY A 224 18.71 -3.68 7.81
N ASP A 225 19.36 -4.77 8.17
CA ASP A 225 20.81 -4.82 8.33
C ASP A 225 21.48 -5.69 7.26
N VAL A 226 21.20 -5.40 5.99
CA VAL A 226 21.88 -6.08 4.89
C VAL A 226 23.07 -5.21 4.48
N GLU A 227 24.27 -5.57 4.94
CA GLU A 227 25.51 -5.01 4.37
C GLU A 227 25.47 -5.11 2.85
N ASN A 228 25.56 -3.97 2.17
CA ASN A 228 25.45 -3.87 0.72
C ASN A 228 24.11 -4.30 0.11
N ALA A 229 22.99 -3.85 0.66
CA ALA A 229 21.76 -3.73 -0.12
C ALA A 229 22.00 -2.70 -1.26
N SER A 230 23.10 -2.88 -2.00
CA SER A 230 23.30 -2.21 -3.26
C SER A 230 22.26 -2.81 -4.20
N PHE A 231 21.44 -1.95 -4.72
CA PHE A 231 20.39 -2.28 -5.66
C PHE A 231 21.04 -2.73 -6.99
N ASN A 232 21.56 -3.93 -6.99
CA ASN A 232 21.97 -4.60 -8.20
C ASN A 232 20.90 -5.66 -8.50
N PRO A 233 20.07 -5.48 -9.54
CA PRO A 233 19.15 -6.51 -9.97
C PRO A 233 19.96 -7.78 -10.26
N GLY A 234 19.76 -8.81 -9.48
CA GLY A 234 20.51 -10.06 -9.62
C GLY A 234 21.39 -10.45 -8.44
N THR A 235 21.56 -9.62 -7.41
CA THR A 235 22.16 -10.07 -6.15
C THR A 235 21.10 -10.67 -5.23
N ALA A 236 21.43 -11.76 -4.54
CA ALA A 236 20.52 -12.47 -3.64
C ALA A 236 19.93 -11.60 -2.50
N THR A 237 20.50 -10.43 -2.27
CA THR A 237 20.10 -9.48 -1.22
C THR A 237 19.12 -8.40 -1.71
N SER A 238 18.93 -8.24 -3.02
CA SER A 238 18.11 -7.14 -3.59
C SER A 238 16.60 -7.24 -3.27
N GLY A 239 16.12 -8.40 -2.82
CA GLY A 239 14.72 -8.61 -2.44
C GLY A 239 14.46 -8.62 -0.93
N LEU A 240 15.51 -8.47 -0.11
CA LEU A 240 15.38 -8.61 1.35
C LEU A 240 15.13 -7.29 2.08
N ALA A 241 15.37 -6.15 1.42
CA ALA A 241 15.15 -4.84 2.00
C ALA A 241 14.05 -4.06 1.24
N PHE A 242 13.36 -3.18 1.96
CA PHE A 242 12.37 -2.28 1.36
C PHE A 242 13.07 -1.24 0.48
N ASP A 243 12.75 -1.21 -0.79
CA ASP A 243 13.27 -0.23 -1.73
C ASP A 243 12.52 1.10 -1.61
N THR A 244 13.19 2.13 -1.10
CA THR A 244 12.62 3.47 -0.87
C THR A 244 12.58 4.35 -2.10
N ARG A 245 13.17 3.94 -3.23
CA ARG A 245 13.15 4.77 -4.44
C ARG A 245 11.72 5.08 -4.87
N GLY A 246 11.46 6.35 -5.11
CA GLY A 246 10.14 6.87 -5.42
C GLY A 246 9.34 7.37 -4.21
N LEU A 247 9.83 7.14 -2.98
CA LEU A 247 9.24 7.68 -1.74
C LEU A 247 10.26 8.45 -0.90
N MET A 248 11.45 8.74 -1.44
CA MET A 248 12.50 9.44 -0.71
C MET A 248 12.13 10.89 -0.42
N LEU A 249 12.70 11.43 0.65
CA LEU A 249 12.48 12.82 1.03
C LEU A 249 13.13 13.78 0.01
N PRO A 250 12.51 14.94 -0.25
CA PRO A 250 13.10 15.98 -1.08
C PRO A 250 14.48 16.40 -0.57
N GLY A 251 15.41 16.60 -1.50
CA GLY A 251 16.77 17.03 -1.17
C GLY A 251 17.79 15.93 -0.96
N THR A 252 17.40 14.67 -1.12
CA THR A 252 18.35 13.54 -1.05
C THR A 252 19.28 13.47 -2.27
N GLY A 253 19.13 14.36 -3.25
CA GLY A 253 20.06 14.54 -4.39
C GLY A 253 20.04 13.43 -5.45
N VAL A 254 19.15 12.43 -5.33
CA VAL A 254 19.13 11.25 -6.21
C VAL A 254 17.93 11.14 -7.14
N GLY A 255 17.03 12.13 -7.14
CA GLY A 255 15.91 12.18 -8.10
C GLY A 255 14.81 11.14 -7.88
N TYR A 256 14.64 10.65 -6.65
CA TYR A 256 13.62 9.65 -6.29
C TYR A 256 12.64 10.15 -5.22
N GLU A 257 12.42 11.43 -5.19
CA GLU A 257 11.66 12.13 -4.16
C GLU A 257 10.16 11.98 -4.35
N ALA A 258 9.41 11.98 -3.25
CA ALA A 258 7.96 12.05 -3.25
C ALA A 258 7.47 13.17 -2.32
N VAL A 259 6.48 13.91 -2.80
CA VAL A 259 5.83 14.99 -2.07
C VAL A 259 4.35 14.70 -1.92
N VAL A 260 3.79 15.17 -0.82
CA VAL A 260 2.36 15.05 -0.53
C VAL A 260 1.60 16.17 -1.23
N HIS A 261 0.47 15.86 -1.84
CA HIS A 261 -0.40 16.89 -2.40
C HIS A 261 -1.01 17.77 -1.30
N ASP A 262 -1.11 19.07 -1.57
CA ASP A 262 -1.54 20.09 -0.61
C ASP A 262 -2.89 19.79 0.02
N TRP A 263 -3.82 19.21 -0.72
CA TRP A 263 -5.14 18.86 -0.20
C TRP A 263 -5.09 17.85 0.96
N LEU A 264 -4.13 16.90 0.92
CA LEU A 264 -3.99 15.91 2.00
C LEU A 264 -3.37 16.54 3.24
N TYR A 265 -2.39 17.43 3.07
CA TYR A 265 -1.88 18.26 4.16
C TYR A 265 -3.01 19.06 4.82
N ASP A 266 -3.80 19.77 4.02
CA ASP A 266 -4.92 20.59 4.49
C ASP A 266 -6.01 19.77 5.17
N ALA A 267 -6.24 18.52 4.73
CA ALA A 267 -7.16 17.60 5.38
C ALA A 267 -6.72 17.27 6.81
N PHE A 268 -5.43 17.02 7.04
CA PHE A 268 -4.89 16.78 8.38
C PHE A 268 -4.91 18.03 9.26
N VAL A 269 -4.52 19.19 8.73
CA VAL A 269 -4.55 20.46 9.47
C VAL A 269 -5.96 20.82 9.92
N SER A 270 -6.95 20.50 9.08
CA SER A 270 -8.38 20.75 9.37
C SER A 270 -8.96 19.71 10.34
N SER A 271 -8.31 18.56 10.51
CA SER A 271 -8.74 17.48 11.39
C SER A 271 -8.24 17.77 12.81
N LEU A 272 -9.15 18.14 13.71
CA LEU A 272 -8.82 18.41 15.09
C LEU A 272 -9.38 17.30 16.01
N ASP A 273 -8.54 16.89 16.96
CA ASP A 273 -8.93 15.94 17.99
C ASP A 273 -9.85 16.54 19.06
N ASN A 274 -10.26 15.73 20.04
CA ASN A 274 -11.14 16.17 21.13
C ASN A 274 -10.55 17.28 22.02
N ASP A 275 -9.24 17.48 21.98
CA ASP A 275 -8.53 18.56 22.70
C ASP A 275 -8.35 19.80 21.82
N GLY A 276 -8.89 19.80 20.60
CA GLY A 276 -8.73 20.86 19.59
C GLY A 276 -7.32 20.95 19.04
N LYS A 277 -6.56 19.83 19.05
CA LYS A 277 -5.22 19.71 18.49
C LYS A 277 -5.26 19.04 17.13
N THR A 278 -4.25 19.30 16.31
CA THR A 278 -4.08 18.67 15.02
C THR A 278 -4.00 17.14 15.19
N ASP A 279 -4.67 16.43 14.30
CA ASP A 279 -4.73 14.97 14.27
C ASP A 279 -3.33 14.35 14.38
N ASN A 280 -3.12 13.54 15.43
CA ASN A 280 -1.81 12.98 15.77
C ASN A 280 -1.24 12.06 14.67
N ARG A 281 -2.08 11.50 13.82
CA ARG A 281 -1.66 10.64 12.69
C ARG A 281 -0.81 11.37 11.65
N MET A 282 -0.97 12.70 11.52
CA MET A 282 -0.19 13.53 10.62
C MET A 282 1.32 13.37 10.84
N PHE A 283 1.74 13.32 12.12
CA PHE A 283 3.15 13.29 12.52
C PHE A 283 3.89 11.99 12.17
N SER A 284 3.16 10.92 11.93
CA SER A 284 3.72 9.64 11.43
C SER A 284 3.49 9.43 9.93
N THR A 285 2.74 10.32 9.29
CA THR A 285 2.34 10.18 7.89
C THR A 285 3.23 11.00 6.96
N MET A 286 3.57 12.22 7.35
CA MET A 286 4.31 13.16 6.52
C MET A 286 5.28 14.01 7.31
N ILE A 287 6.35 14.46 6.63
CA ILE A 287 7.23 15.53 7.10
C ILE A 287 6.70 16.84 6.51
N PHE A 288 6.55 17.85 7.33
CA PHE A 288 6.00 19.14 6.94
C PHE A 288 6.68 20.29 7.66
N ASN A 289 6.44 21.49 7.13
CA ASN A 289 6.85 22.74 7.76
C ASN A 289 5.61 23.56 8.08
N ASP A 290 5.53 24.05 9.32
CA ASP A 290 4.41 24.89 9.77
C ASP A 290 4.75 26.38 9.73
N LEU A 291 5.14 26.86 8.54
CA LEU A 291 5.46 28.29 8.32
C LEU A 291 4.33 29.25 8.68
N LYS A 292 3.10 28.78 8.56
CA LYS A 292 1.91 29.61 8.80
C LYS A 292 1.36 29.42 10.21
N ALA A 293 2.03 28.63 11.06
CA ALA A 293 1.56 28.24 12.40
C ALA A 293 0.13 27.66 12.40
N GLU A 294 -0.18 26.85 11.37
CA GLU A 294 -1.49 26.20 11.22
C GLU A 294 -1.63 24.96 12.12
N ILE A 295 -0.50 24.38 12.54
CA ILE A 295 -0.46 23.15 13.35
C ILE A 295 -0.69 23.47 14.83
N LYS A 296 -1.70 22.83 15.42
CA LYS A 296 -2.07 23.01 16.82
C LYS A 296 -1.44 21.93 17.67
N LEU A 297 -0.26 22.21 18.21
CA LEU A 297 0.50 21.27 19.04
C LEU A 297 -0.08 21.10 20.45
N ARG A 298 0.12 19.94 21.04
CA ARG A 298 -0.09 19.69 22.46
C ARG A 298 1.01 20.34 23.28
N LYS A 299 0.72 20.65 24.57
CA LYS A 299 1.72 21.25 25.46
C LYS A 299 2.97 20.34 25.54
N GLY A 300 4.12 20.89 25.19
CA GLY A 300 5.39 20.17 25.16
C GLY A 300 5.62 19.29 23.91
N GLN A 301 4.63 19.16 23.04
CA GLN A 301 4.81 18.53 21.74
C GLN A 301 5.63 19.45 20.83
N ARG A 302 6.56 18.86 20.10
CA ARG A 302 7.32 19.54 19.07
C ARG A 302 6.95 18.98 17.72
N LEU A 303 7.27 19.68 16.65
CA LEU A 303 7.22 19.18 15.29
C LEU A 303 8.32 18.12 15.12
N THR A 304 8.04 16.92 15.64
CA THR A 304 8.97 15.79 15.60
C THR A 304 8.37 14.66 14.81
N GLY A 305 9.12 14.15 13.86
CA GLY A 305 8.81 12.88 13.19
C GLY A 305 9.25 11.66 14.01
N PRO A 306 9.02 10.44 13.49
CA PRO A 306 9.53 9.21 14.07
C PRO A 306 11.05 9.32 14.31
N GLY A 307 11.52 8.77 15.43
CA GLY A 307 12.92 8.89 15.84
C GLY A 307 13.31 10.21 16.52
N GLY A 308 12.33 11.12 16.77
CA GLY A 308 12.56 12.34 17.53
C GLY A 308 13.11 13.54 16.75
N TYR A 309 13.00 13.51 15.44
CA TYR A 309 13.47 14.62 14.60
C TYR A 309 12.63 15.87 14.78
N HIS A 310 13.29 17.01 14.81
CA HIS A 310 12.65 18.32 14.68
C HIS A 310 12.68 18.71 13.21
N PHE A 311 11.55 18.87 12.58
CA PHE A 311 11.47 19.29 11.16
C PHE A 311 12.12 20.66 10.94
N GLU A 312 12.05 21.55 11.92
CA GLU A 312 12.69 22.87 11.93
C GLU A 312 14.22 22.79 11.79
N ASP A 313 14.85 21.75 12.33
CA ASP A 313 16.31 21.58 12.26
C ASP A 313 16.77 21.19 10.85
N TYR A 314 15.89 20.54 10.06
CA TYR A 314 16.22 20.04 8.72
C TYR A 314 15.81 21.00 7.61
N TYR A 315 14.73 21.76 7.81
CA TYR A 315 14.18 22.70 6.84
C TYR A 315 13.99 24.09 7.45
N PRO A 316 15.08 24.75 7.89
CA PRO A 316 15.00 26.00 8.66
C PRO A 316 14.42 27.18 7.86
N LYS A 317 14.33 27.07 6.52
CA LYS A 317 13.75 28.09 5.66
C LYS A 317 12.30 27.83 5.32
N GLY A 318 11.75 26.73 5.79
CA GLY A 318 10.33 26.49 5.71
C GLY A 318 9.75 26.05 4.40
N ASP A 319 10.55 25.86 3.38
CA ASP A 319 10.07 25.28 2.14
C ASP A 319 11.01 24.17 1.67
N PHE A 320 10.43 23.12 1.09
CA PHE A 320 11.17 22.06 0.43
C PHE A 320 11.69 22.50 -0.95
N SER A 321 11.43 23.75 -1.36
CA SER A 321 11.81 24.30 -2.66
C SER A 321 13.30 24.60 -2.79
N SER A 322 14.00 24.77 -1.66
CA SER A 322 15.41 25.20 -1.63
C SER A 322 16.41 24.07 -1.61
N VAL A 323 15.96 22.81 -1.61
CA VAL A 323 16.83 21.65 -1.48
C VAL A 323 17.01 20.97 -2.83
N GLY A 324 18.09 21.32 -3.52
CA GLY A 324 18.75 20.62 -4.64
C GLY A 324 17.88 20.14 -5.79
N ASN A 325 17.62 20.96 -6.72
CA ASN A 325 17.26 20.87 -8.12
C ASN A 325 15.95 21.57 -8.51
N THR A 326 16.10 22.72 -9.15
CA THR A 326 15.29 23.29 -10.25
C THR A 326 13.76 23.30 -10.15
N ARG A 327 13.14 22.92 -9.02
CA ARG A 327 11.69 23.00 -8.87
C ARG A 327 11.28 24.29 -8.16
N THR A 328 10.37 24.99 -8.82
CA THR A 328 9.95 26.36 -8.46
C THR A 328 8.75 26.41 -7.52
N TYR A 329 8.31 25.26 -6.92
CA TYR A 329 7.07 25.22 -6.15
C TYR A 329 7.33 24.86 -4.70
N PRO A 330 6.79 25.62 -3.75
CA PRO A 330 6.83 25.28 -2.34
C PRO A 330 5.87 24.12 -2.05
N TYR A 331 6.41 22.97 -1.60
CA TYR A 331 5.61 21.86 -1.09
C TYR A 331 5.33 22.08 0.39
N LYS A 332 4.12 21.78 0.84
CA LYS A 332 3.76 21.83 2.26
C LYS A 332 4.31 20.61 3.03
N ALA A 333 4.38 19.45 2.37
CA ALA A 333 4.79 18.22 3.02
C ALA A 333 5.44 17.22 2.07
N ALA A 334 6.21 16.28 2.63
CA ALA A 334 6.77 15.13 1.93
C ALA A 334 6.36 13.81 2.59
N VAL A 335 6.43 12.71 1.84
CA VAL A 335 6.06 11.38 2.33
C VAL A 335 7.03 10.94 3.43
N LEU A 336 6.50 10.46 4.55
CA LEU A 336 7.25 9.92 5.67
C LEU A 336 7.03 8.42 5.85
N LYS A 337 5.79 7.94 5.69
CA LYS A 337 5.44 6.52 5.89
C LYS A 337 6.32 5.59 5.05
N GLY A 338 6.77 4.51 5.67
CA GLY A 338 7.64 3.54 5.05
C GLY A 338 9.11 3.95 4.98
N LEU A 339 9.51 5.05 5.61
CA LEU A 339 10.90 5.45 5.73
C LEU A 339 11.42 5.17 7.15
N ASP A 340 12.56 4.49 7.26
CA ASP A 340 13.26 4.31 8.52
C ASP A 340 14.28 5.44 8.71
N LEU A 341 13.91 6.40 9.53
CA LEU A 341 14.78 7.53 9.86
C LEU A 341 15.77 7.22 11.00
N SER A 342 15.65 6.04 11.65
CA SER A 342 16.53 5.64 12.75
C SER A 342 17.83 4.99 12.27
N MET A 343 17.90 4.57 11.00
CA MET A 343 19.11 3.92 10.47
C MET A 343 20.29 4.89 10.41
N PRO A 344 21.44 4.56 11.01
CA PRO A 344 22.65 5.35 10.86
C PRO A 344 23.09 5.36 9.40
N MET A 345 23.53 6.51 8.92
CA MET A 345 24.12 6.63 7.58
C MET A 345 25.28 5.66 7.41
N ARG A 346 25.23 4.79 6.40
CA ARG A 346 26.26 3.79 6.14
C ARG A 346 27.57 4.36 5.60
N ASN A 347 27.63 5.59 5.15
CA ASN A 347 28.84 6.22 4.64
C ASN A 347 29.24 7.40 5.52
N ASN A 348 30.13 7.14 6.47
CA ASN A 348 30.92 8.17 7.13
C ASN A 348 31.91 8.86 6.17
N ASP A 349 31.62 8.94 4.89
CA ASP A 349 32.47 9.67 3.94
C ASP A 349 31.91 11.10 3.76
N PRO A 350 32.46 12.07 4.49
CA PRO A 350 32.04 13.47 4.36
C PRO A 350 32.40 14.07 2.99
N THR A 351 33.15 13.34 2.14
CA THR A 351 33.59 13.83 0.82
C THR A 351 32.63 13.41 -0.31
N SER A 352 31.72 12.47 -0.06
CA SER A 352 30.77 11.99 -1.08
C SER A 352 29.56 12.92 -1.28
N LEU A 353 29.43 13.98 -0.47
CA LEU A 353 28.34 14.91 -0.45
C LEU A 353 28.80 16.31 -0.84
N ASN A 354 29.13 16.56 -2.07
CA ASN A 354 29.25 17.91 -2.68
C ASN A 354 29.40 19.09 -1.70
N GLY A 355 30.29 18.97 -0.68
CA GLY A 355 30.75 20.10 0.12
C GLY A 355 29.86 20.53 1.29
N VAL A 356 28.96 19.70 1.80
CA VAL A 356 28.20 20.02 3.03
C VAL A 356 28.95 19.45 4.24
N GLY A 357 29.40 20.33 5.13
CA GLY A 357 30.29 20.02 6.25
C GLY A 357 29.63 19.18 7.36
N ALA A 358 30.45 18.39 8.04
CA ALA A 358 30.11 17.47 9.12
C ALA A 358 29.39 18.16 10.30
N GLY A 359 28.12 17.98 10.43
CA GLY A 359 27.35 18.42 11.59
C GLY A 359 25.85 18.28 11.43
N THR A 360 25.26 17.30 12.06
CA THR A 360 23.87 17.13 12.49
C THR A 360 22.72 17.29 11.46
N LYS A 361 22.88 17.95 10.33
CA LYS A 361 21.85 18.12 9.28
C LYS A 361 21.92 17.06 8.17
N GLU A 362 22.90 16.20 8.20
CA GLU A 362 23.24 15.25 7.12
C GLU A 362 22.39 13.99 7.11
N TYR A 363 21.70 13.69 8.19
CA TYR A 363 20.95 12.44 8.36
C TYR A 363 19.82 12.23 7.34
N ILE A 364 19.13 13.28 6.94
CA ILE A 364 18.02 13.18 5.97
C ILE A 364 18.54 13.09 4.53
N TYR A 365 19.66 13.72 4.22
CA TYR A 365 20.19 13.80 2.85
C TYR A 365 20.74 12.49 2.30
N ASN A 366 21.10 11.53 3.16
CA ASN A 366 21.66 10.25 2.76
C ASN A 366 20.84 9.06 3.23
N GLN A 367 19.55 9.13 3.11
CA GLN A 367 18.72 7.97 3.42
C GLN A 367 19.15 6.77 2.58
N PRO A 368 19.29 5.60 3.20
CA PRO A 368 19.59 4.38 2.47
C PRO A 368 18.46 4.12 1.48
N ARG A 369 18.81 3.75 0.23
CA ARG A 369 17.83 3.39 -0.81
C ARG A 369 17.04 2.13 -0.45
N ALA A 370 17.38 1.47 0.64
CA ALA A 370 16.77 0.25 1.11
C ALA A 370 16.88 0.16 2.63
N HIS A 371 15.81 -0.22 3.31
CA HIS A 371 15.79 -0.41 4.76
C HIS A 371 14.84 -1.53 5.18
N GLY A 372 14.75 -1.80 6.48
CA GLY A 372 14.07 -2.95 7.03
C GLY A 372 12.66 -2.71 7.54
N VAL A 373 12.08 -1.53 7.35
CA VAL A 373 10.69 -1.30 7.80
C VAL A 373 9.74 -2.19 7.02
N ASN A 374 9.00 -3.03 7.73
CA ASN A 374 7.98 -3.87 7.14
C ASN A 374 6.84 -3.05 6.53
N TRP A 375 6.35 -3.50 5.40
CA TRP A 375 5.17 -2.89 4.78
C TRP A 375 3.91 -3.62 5.19
N ARG A 376 3.00 -2.92 5.87
CA ARG A 376 1.71 -3.45 6.35
C ARG A 376 0.66 -3.38 5.26
N TYR A 377 0.30 -4.57 4.72
CA TYR A 377 -0.75 -4.66 3.70
C TYR A 377 -2.15 -4.67 4.28
N ILE A 378 -2.32 -5.31 5.43
CA ILE A 378 -3.58 -5.38 6.14
C ILE A 378 -3.30 -5.24 7.64
N ARG A 379 -3.90 -4.27 8.26
CA ARG A 379 -3.87 -4.08 9.70
C ARG A 379 -5.29 -4.07 10.28
N TYR A 380 -5.42 -4.26 11.57
CA TYR A 380 -6.73 -4.42 12.22
C TYR A 380 -7.64 -3.19 12.02
N ALA A 381 -7.09 -1.98 11.94
CA ALA A 381 -7.85 -0.80 11.57
C ALA A 381 -8.49 -0.92 10.18
N ASP A 382 -7.79 -1.52 9.18
CA ASP A 382 -8.37 -1.73 7.84
C ASP A 382 -9.53 -2.74 7.90
N VAL A 383 -9.40 -3.80 8.69
CA VAL A 383 -10.49 -4.77 8.94
C VAL A 383 -11.70 -4.08 9.57
N LEU A 384 -11.50 -3.25 10.61
CA LEU A 384 -12.59 -2.51 11.26
C LEU A 384 -13.30 -1.56 10.29
N MET A 385 -12.53 -0.82 9.49
CA MET A 385 -13.08 0.15 8.53
C MET A 385 -13.78 -0.54 7.36
N MET A 386 -13.23 -1.63 6.81
CA MET A 386 -13.87 -2.42 5.75
C MET A 386 -15.12 -3.14 6.25
N TYR A 387 -15.12 -3.62 7.50
CA TYR A 387 -16.32 -4.16 8.14
C TYR A 387 -17.40 -3.10 8.25
N ALA A 388 -17.06 -1.92 8.79
CA ALA A 388 -18.00 -0.82 8.93
C ALA A 388 -18.61 -0.41 7.57
N GLU A 389 -17.77 -0.37 6.53
CA GLU A 389 -18.18 -0.08 5.16
C GLU A 389 -19.14 -1.15 4.61
N ALA A 390 -18.80 -2.43 4.73
CA ALA A 390 -19.65 -3.53 4.27
C ALA A 390 -21.04 -3.46 4.93
N VAL A 391 -21.10 -3.20 6.25
CA VAL A 391 -22.37 -3.05 6.99
C VAL A 391 -23.15 -1.82 6.54
N VAL A 392 -22.51 -0.67 6.31
CA VAL A 392 -23.18 0.55 5.80
C VAL A 392 -23.76 0.31 4.41
N LEU A 393 -23.11 -0.51 3.59
CA LEU A 393 -23.55 -0.88 2.24
C LEU A 393 -24.60 -1.99 2.23
N GLY A 394 -25.09 -2.44 3.39
CA GLY A 394 -26.17 -3.40 3.53
C GLY A 394 -25.78 -4.79 3.97
N GLY A 395 -24.50 -5.02 4.27
CA GLY A 395 -24.02 -6.29 4.86
C GLY A 395 -24.56 -6.52 6.27
N LYS A 396 -24.65 -7.79 6.67
CA LYS A 396 -25.18 -8.17 7.98
C LYS A 396 -24.29 -7.68 9.11
N VAL A 397 -24.93 -7.10 10.11
CA VAL A 397 -24.29 -6.71 11.36
C VAL A 397 -23.85 -7.95 12.12
N GLY A 398 -22.56 -7.99 12.49
CA GLY A 398 -21.99 -9.04 13.31
C GLY A 398 -21.90 -8.66 14.80
N SER A 399 -20.73 -8.84 15.40
CA SER A 399 -20.47 -8.57 16.82
C SER A 399 -20.40 -7.07 17.17
N LEU A 400 -20.15 -6.20 16.19
CA LEU A 400 -20.13 -4.74 16.33
C LEU A 400 -21.13 -4.13 15.34
N SER A 401 -21.73 -2.99 15.69
CA SER A 401 -22.37 -2.14 14.69
C SER A 401 -21.30 -1.46 13.81
N ALA A 402 -21.71 -0.94 12.65
CA ALA A 402 -20.80 -0.18 11.78
C ALA A 402 -20.17 1.01 12.55
N ALA A 403 -20.99 1.76 13.31
CA ALA A 403 -20.51 2.88 14.10
C ALA A 403 -19.54 2.45 15.22
N GLN A 404 -19.76 1.29 15.86
CA GLN A 404 -18.83 0.79 16.87
C GLN A 404 -17.46 0.43 16.28
N ALA A 405 -17.43 -0.25 15.14
CA ALA A 405 -16.17 -0.59 14.47
C ALA A 405 -15.41 0.68 14.02
N PHE A 406 -16.12 1.61 13.40
CA PHE A 406 -15.60 2.90 12.96
C PHE A 406 -15.04 3.73 14.13
N ASN A 407 -15.80 3.82 15.24
CA ASN A 407 -15.41 4.63 16.39
C ASN A 407 -14.16 4.08 17.10
N LYS A 408 -13.91 2.76 17.10
CA LYS A 408 -12.66 2.21 17.65
C LYS A 408 -11.42 2.85 17.02
N VAL A 409 -11.44 3.05 15.68
CA VAL A 409 -10.34 3.68 14.96
C VAL A 409 -10.21 5.16 15.36
N ARG A 410 -11.32 5.88 15.46
CA ARG A 410 -11.32 7.28 15.86
C ARG A 410 -10.86 7.50 17.30
N GLU A 411 -11.37 6.69 18.23
CA GLU A 411 -11.00 6.75 19.65
C GLU A 411 -9.50 6.55 19.86
N ARG A 412 -8.85 5.62 19.12
CA ARG A 412 -7.41 5.42 19.17
C ARG A 412 -6.64 6.71 18.88
N SER A 413 -7.16 7.55 17.98
CA SER A 413 -6.55 8.82 17.56
C SER A 413 -7.13 10.03 18.32
N ASN A 414 -7.85 9.82 19.43
CA ASN A 414 -8.52 10.85 20.23
C ASN A 414 -9.54 11.67 19.43
N MET A 415 -10.13 11.11 18.37
CA MET A 415 -11.11 11.79 17.54
C MET A 415 -12.53 11.58 18.10
N SER A 416 -13.42 12.54 17.86
CA SER A 416 -14.83 12.46 18.32
C SER A 416 -15.55 11.27 17.67
N THR A 417 -16.36 10.57 18.48
CA THR A 417 -17.17 9.44 18.01
C THR A 417 -18.44 9.91 17.29
N LYS A 418 -19.05 9.01 16.49
CA LYS A 418 -20.29 9.25 15.78
C LYS A 418 -21.34 8.20 16.18
N GLY A 419 -22.58 8.61 16.41
CA GLY A 419 -23.68 7.71 16.77
C GLY A 419 -24.16 6.87 15.58
N ALA A 420 -24.22 7.48 14.41
CA ALA A 420 -24.50 6.85 13.12
C ALA A 420 -23.43 7.29 12.12
N ILE A 421 -23.14 6.43 11.14
CA ILE A 421 -22.13 6.71 10.12
C ILE A 421 -22.70 6.46 8.72
N THR A 422 -22.13 7.16 7.76
CA THR A 422 -22.44 7.09 6.34
C THR A 422 -21.19 6.66 5.56
N MET A 423 -21.34 6.40 4.28
CA MET A 423 -20.19 6.16 3.38
C MET A 423 -19.25 7.37 3.32
N GLU A 424 -19.76 8.59 3.41
CA GLU A 424 -18.95 9.81 3.41
C GLU A 424 -18.06 9.88 4.67
N ASP A 425 -18.59 9.47 5.83
CA ASP A 425 -17.82 9.36 7.06
C ASP A 425 -16.68 8.35 6.90
N ILE A 426 -16.97 7.20 6.31
CA ILE A 426 -15.97 6.15 6.04
C ILE A 426 -14.91 6.64 5.07
N LYS A 427 -15.30 7.26 3.95
CA LYS A 427 -14.37 7.82 2.96
C LYS A 427 -13.44 8.85 3.59
N SER A 428 -13.99 9.76 4.40
CA SER A 428 -13.26 10.82 5.08
C SER A 428 -12.26 10.25 6.12
N GLU A 429 -12.68 9.27 6.92
CA GLU A 429 -11.81 8.67 7.93
C GLU A 429 -10.70 7.83 7.29
N ARG A 430 -11.01 7.10 6.21
CA ARG A 430 -10.00 6.32 5.49
C ARG A 430 -8.88 7.19 4.89
N ILE A 431 -9.18 8.43 4.50
CA ILE A 431 -8.17 9.41 4.04
C ILE A 431 -7.11 9.64 5.12
N LEU A 432 -7.55 9.88 6.37
CA LEU A 432 -6.63 10.20 7.47
C LEU A 432 -5.96 8.95 8.04
N GLU A 433 -6.72 7.86 8.17
CA GLU A 433 -6.23 6.62 8.77
C GLU A 433 -5.22 5.89 7.88
N PHE A 434 -5.46 5.84 6.56
CA PHE A 434 -4.65 5.05 5.62
C PHE A 434 -3.88 5.90 4.62
N ALA A 435 -3.74 7.20 4.88
CA ALA A 435 -2.95 8.10 4.03
C ALA A 435 -1.58 7.48 3.72
N LEU A 436 -1.21 7.44 2.45
CA LEU A 436 0.09 6.96 1.96
C LEU A 436 0.42 5.48 2.29
N GLU A 437 -0.60 4.63 2.49
CA GLU A 437 -0.43 3.18 2.67
C GLU A 437 -0.75 2.38 1.38
N GLY A 438 -1.07 3.07 0.27
CA GLY A 438 -1.34 2.42 -1.02
C GLY A 438 -2.77 1.91 -1.19
N HIS A 439 -3.70 2.29 -0.32
CA HIS A 439 -5.12 1.92 -0.42
C HIS A 439 -5.91 2.88 -1.31
N ARG A 440 -5.58 4.16 -1.29
CA ARG A 440 -6.39 5.27 -1.79
C ARG A 440 -6.81 5.12 -3.25
N PHE A 441 -5.91 4.78 -4.15
CA PHE A 441 -6.23 4.60 -5.56
C PHE A 441 -7.34 3.55 -5.77
N PHE A 442 -7.20 2.41 -5.11
CA PHE A 442 -8.14 1.29 -5.23
C PHE A 442 -9.45 1.56 -4.47
N ASP A 443 -9.42 2.33 -3.39
CA ASP A 443 -10.63 2.79 -2.73
C ASP A 443 -11.45 3.71 -3.64
N LEU A 444 -10.80 4.69 -4.29
CA LEU A 444 -11.46 5.55 -5.27
C LEU A 444 -12.00 4.77 -6.48
N LEU A 445 -11.23 3.77 -6.95
CA LEU A 445 -11.65 2.90 -8.05
C LEU A 445 -12.95 2.16 -7.70
N ARG A 446 -12.98 1.43 -6.59
CA ARG A 446 -14.15 0.62 -6.20
C ARG A 446 -15.36 1.44 -5.74
N TRP A 447 -15.18 2.69 -5.36
CA TRP A 447 -16.26 3.63 -5.05
C TRP A 447 -16.81 4.33 -6.29
N GLY A 448 -16.16 4.20 -7.44
CA GLY A 448 -16.51 4.91 -8.67
C GLY A 448 -16.15 6.41 -8.64
N ASP A 449 -15.29 6.81 -7.71
CA ASP A 449 -14.94 8.21 -7.50
C ASP A 449 -13.65 8.64 -8.23
N LEU A 450 -12.93 7.72 -8.85
CA LEU A 450 -11.57 7.95 -9.33
C LEU A 450 -11.50 9.10 -10.36
N ALA A 451 -12.25 9.00 -11.45
CA ALA A 451 -12.25 10.02 -12.50
C ALA A 451 -12.77 11.39 -12.01
N SER A 452 -13.87 11.40 -11.23
CA SER A 452 -14.43 12.63 -10.67
C SER A 452 -13.47 13.32 -9.71
N ARG A 453 -12.75 12.56 -8.91
CA ARG A 453 -11.77 13.06 -7.95
C ARG A 453 -10.59 13.74 -8.66
N PHE A 454 -9.99 13.10 -9.64
CA PHE A 454 -8.88 13.70 -10.40
C PHE A 454 -9.32 14.98 -11.14
N LYS A 455 -10.46 14.94 -11.81
CA LYS A 455 -11.02 16.10 -12.48
C LYS A 455 -11.30 17.27 -11.54
N SER A 456 -11.74 16.98 -10.31
CA SER A 456 -11.97 18.00 -9.28
C SER A 456 -10.64 18.61 -8.82
N LEU A 457 -9.62 17.79 -8.54
CA LEU A 457 -8.30 18.27 -8.10
C LEU A 457 -7.59 19.09 -9.18
N GLU A 458 -7.62 18.64 -10.43
CA GLU A 458 -7.06 19.38 -11.56
C GLU A 458 -7.63 20.80 -11.69
N LYS A 459 -8.87 21.00 -11.25
CA LYS A 459 -9.55 22.29 -11.28
C LYS A 459 -9.32 23.10 -10.01
N SER A 460 -9.33 22.47 -8.85
CA SER A 460 -9.33 23.15 -7.54
C SER A 460 -7.93 23.39 -6.96
N ASP A 461 -6.96 22.54 -7.30
CA ASP A 461 -5.60 22.65 -6.82
C ASP A 461 -4.66 23.10 -7.96
N PRO A 462 -4.26 24.38 -7.98
CA PRO A 462 -3.38 24.91 -9.02
C PRO A 462 -1.98 24.28 -9.01
N ASN A 463 -1.60 23.61 -7.93
CA ASN A 463 -0.32 22.96 -7.77
C ASN A 463 -0.38 21.46 -8.14
N PHE A 464 -1.58 20.87 -8.23
CA PHE A 464 -1.74 19.45 -8.50
C PHE A 464 -0.98 18.98 -9.75
N LYS A 465 -1.08 19.73 -10.85
CA LYS A 465 -0.35 19.44 -12.10
C LYS A 465 1.12 19.84 -12.06
N LYS A 466 1.49 20.75 -11.19
CA LYS A 466 2.85 21.35 -11.15
C LYS A 466 3.82 20.56 -10.28
N LEU A 467 3.33 19.74 -9.34
CA LEU A 467 4.13 18.84 -8.52
C LEU A 467 4.76 17.73 -9.35
N ILE A 468 4.12 17.40 -10.44
CA ILE A 468 4.55 16.45 -11.45
C ILE A 468 5.27 17.27 -12.53
N SER A 469 6.32 16.79 -13.14
CA SER A 469 7.01 17.53 -14.18
C SER A 469 5.99 17.96 -15.27
N ASP A 470 5.97 19.24 -15.62
CA ASP A 470 4.99 19.86 -16.53
C ASP A 470 4.93 19.21 -17.93
N THR A 471 5.89 18.33 -18.26
CA THR A 471 6.07 17.78 -19.60
C THR A 471 5.36 16.44 -19.83
N ASP A 472 4.98 15.72 -18.77
CA ASP A 472 4.46 14.35 -18.91
C ASP A 472 3.04 14.12 -18.35
N TYR A 473 2.48 15.07 -17.62
CA TYR A 473 1.13 14.93 -17.05
C TYR A 473 0.07 15.31 -18.11
N GLU A 474 -0.65 14.32 -18.60
CA GLU A 474 -1.74 14.50 -19.57
C GLU A 474 -3.13 14.48 -18.93
N GLY A 475 -3.23 14.12 -17.66
CA GLY A 475 -4.48 14.02 -16.92
C GLY A 475 -5.11 12.63 -16.92
N PHE A 476 -5.92 12.38 -15.89
CA PHE A 476 -6.63 11.11 -15.76
C PHE A 476 -7.72 10.99 -16.85
N THR A 477 -7.67 9.88 -17.61
CA THR A 477 -8.68 9.56 -18.63
C THR A 477 -9.49 8.37 -18.17
N GLU A 478 -10.80 8.59 -17.99
CA GLU A 478 -11.77 7.57 -17.63
C GLU A 478 -11.85 6.45 -18.68
N ASN A 479 -12.05 5.22 -18.25
CA ASN A 479 -12.03 3.99 -19.04
C ASN A 479 -10.67 3.63 -19.66
N LYS A 480 -9.59 4.29 -19.23
CA LYS A 480 -8.21 3.98 -19.60
C LYS A 480 -7.35 3.81 -18.35
N HIS A 481 -7.29 4.84 -17.52
CA HIS A 481 -6.29 4.95 -16.47
C HIS A 481 -6.68 4.26 -15.15
N GLU A 482 -7.85 3.63 -15.07
CA GLU A 482 -8.23 2.71 -14.01
C GLU A 482 -7.31 1.49 -13.94
N TRP A 483 -6.85 1.05 -15.12
CA TRP A 483 -6.01 -0.13 -15.29
C TRP A 483 -4.63 0.26 -15.82
N LEU A 484 -3.64 -0.57 -15.53
CA LEU A 484 -2.33 -0.47 -16.15
C LEU A 484 -2.38 -1.12 -17.55
N PRO A 485 -1.52 -0.68 -18.49
CA PRO A 485 -1.41 -1.34 -19.79
C PRO A 485 -0.86 -2.76 -19.61
N ILE A 486 -1.34 -3.70 -20.43
CA ILE A 486 -0.76 -5.03 -20.50
C ILE A 486 0.64 -4.92 -21.12
N PRO A 487 1.66 -5.53 -20.50
CA PRO A 487 3.03 -5.49 -21.02
C PRO A 487 3.13 -6.04 -22.44
N ILE A 488 4.00 -5.40 -23.23
CA ILE A 488 4.19 -5.80 -24.65
C ILE A 488 4.62 -7.27 -24.77
N ALA A 489 5.45 -7.75 -23.85
CA ALA A 489 5.90 -9.14 -23.87
C ALA A 489 4.74 -10.13 -23.69
N GLU A 490 3.72 -9.81 -22.88
CA GLU A 490 2.52 -10.64 -22.74
C GLU A 490 1.69 -10.61 -24.02
N LEU A 491 1.51 -9.44 -24.62
CA LEU A 491 0.73 -9.30 -25.87
C LEU A 491 1.38 -10.04 -27.05
N GLU A 492 2.71 -10.14 -27.08
CA GLU A 492 3.46 -10.84 -28.15
C GLU A 492 3.53 -12.35 -27.93
N SER A 493 3.52 -12.81 -26.67
CA SER A 493 3.71 -14.21 -26.32
C SER A 493 2.42 -14.99 -26.07
N ASN A 494 1.32 -14.30 -25.75
CA ASN A 494 0.03 -14.91 -25.44
C ASN A 494 -1.05 -14.41 -26.39
N GLU A 495 -1.46 -15.25 -27.35
CA GLU A 495 -2.48 -14.91 -28.34
C GLU A 495 -3.86 -14.55 -27.77
N TYR A 496 -4.14 -14.91 -26.51
CA TYR A 496 -5.38 -14.58 -25.85
C TYR A 496 -5.31 -13.22 -25.12
N ALA A 497 -4.12 -12.68 -24.92
CA ALA A 497 -3.96 -11.38 -24.28
C ALA A 497 -4.39 -10.24 -25.21
N LYS A 498 -5.09 -9.26 -24.62
CA LYS A 498 -5.52 -8.05 -25.32
C LYS A 498 -5.12 -6.84 -24.51
N GLN A 499 -4.86 -5.74 -25.17
CA GLN A 499 -4.58 -4.50 -24.49
C GLN A 499 -5.83 -3.93 -23.81
N ASN A 500 -5.62 -3.28 -22.66
CA ASN A 500 -6.67 -2.51 -22.02
C ASN A 500 -7.10 -1.31 -22.89
N PRO A 501 -8.36 -0.87 -22.78
CA PRO A 501 -8.87 0.24 -23.58
C PRO A 501 -8.00 1.50 -23.46
N GLY A 502 -7.77 2.18 -24.57
CA GLY A 502 -7.05 3.45 -24.62
C GLY A 502 -5.52 3.37 -24.68
N TYR A 503 -4.92 2.16 -24.60
CA TYR A 503 -3.46 1.95 -24.73
C TYR A 503 -3.05 1.41 -26.09
#